data_0208414c80c2b55d9acf658f7c8b25dd
#
_entry.id   0208414c80c2b55d9acf658f7c8b25dd
#
_cell.length_a   1.000
_cell.length_b   1.000
_cell.length_c   1.000
_cell.angle_alpha   90.00
_cell.angle_beta   90.00
_cell.angle_gamma   90.00
#
_symmetry.space_group_name_H-M   'P 1'
#
loop_
_entity.id
_entity.type
_entity.pdbx_description
1 polymer ?
#
loop_
_entity_poly.entity_id
_entity_poly.type
_entity_poly.pdbx_seq_one_letter_code
_entity_poly.pdbx_strand_id
1 'polypeptide(L)'
;MSDVQVAANNGVNVEALLGAREALTQAPEAARFVWRAESEWKGGTHTQSNIEGFFGLGEEQSHVREFSYDTDHPEIFASADKGSTPVEFVLVGLAGCLTAGIAAVAQNRNIQLNSVRATIEAPMDIQGILGIDGDVRNGFDSITVKYSIDADASEEEI
;
A
#
# COMPACT_ATOMS: atom_id res chain seq x y z
N MET A 1 -10.79 13.51 40.38
CA MET A 1 -11.35 12.49 39.50
C MET A 1 -10.22 12.16 38.55
N SER A 2 -9.64 10.97 38.64
CA SER A 2 -8.61 10.56 37.68
C SER A 2 -9.34 10.26 36.37
N ASP A 3 -9.06 11.03 35.33
CA ASP A 3 -9.49 10.69 33.99
C ASP A 3 -8.92 9.32 33.67
N VAL A 4 -9.80 8.34 33.53
CA VAL A 4 -9.42 7.01 32.98
C VAL A 4 -9.18 7.27 31.52
N GLN A 5 -7.91 7.43 31.13
CA GLN A 5 -7.50 7.54 29.74
C GLN A 5 -7.90 6.23 29.04
N VAL A 6 -8.90 6.30 28.18
CA VAL A 6 -9.32 5.15 27.37
C VAL A 6 -8.18 4.81 26.42
N ALA A 7 -7.77 3.55 26.42
CA ALA A 7 -6.71 3.12 25.50
C ALA A 7 -7.15 3.29 24.04
N ALA A 8 -6.27 3.79 23.20
CA ALA A 8 -6.54 3.94 21.77
C ALA A 8 -6.88 2.59 21.12
N ASN A 9 -7.85 2.61 20.22
CA ASN A 9 -8.26 1.44 19.44
C ASN A 9 -8.37 1.81 17.96
N ASN A 10 -7.26 1.67 17.25
CA ASN A 10 -7.17 1.90 15.80
C ASN A 10 -7.31 0.60 15.00
N GLY A 11 -7.78 -0.49 15.63
CA GLY A 11 -7.95 -1.79 15.01
C GLY A 11 -6.65 -2.60 14.81
N VAL A 12 -5.52 -2.13 15.35
CA VAL A 12 -4.23 -2.82 15.27
C VAL A 12 -4.03 -3.67 16.52
N ASN A 13 -3.76 -4.97 16.36
CA ASN A 13 -3.37 -5.85 17.45
C ASN A 13 -1.90 -5.63 17.81
N VAL A 14 -1.63 -4.73 18.74
CA VAL A 14 -0.26 -4.37 19.16
C VAL A 14 0.46 -5.54 19.82
N GLU A 15 -0.24 -6.34 20.62
CA GLU A 15 0.35 -7.49 21.30
C GLU A 15 0.89 -8.50 20.27
N ALA A 16 0.09 -8.84 19.25
CA ALA A 16 0.52 -9.71 18.18
C ALA A 16 1.67 -9.11 17.36
N LEU A 17 1.64 -7.79 17.10
CA LEU A 17 2.68 -7.10 16.36
C LEU A 17 4.03 -7.12 17.11
N LEU A 18 4.01 -6.84 18.40
CA LEU A 18 5.22 -6.86 19.25
C LEU A 18 5.72 -8.29 19.46
N GLY A 19 4.83 -9.27 19.62
CA GLY A 19 5.17 -10.68 19.68
C GLY A 19 5.84 -11.17 18.39
N ALA A 20 5.32 -10.79 17.24
CA ALA A 20 5.93 -11.08 15.94
C ALA A 20 7.32 -10.44 15.80
N ARG A 21 7.48 -9.18 16.24
CA ARG A 21 8.77 -8.49 16.25
C ARG A 21 9.81 -9.24 17.11
N GLU A 22 9.42 -9.67 18.29
CA GLU A 22 10.31 -10.44 19.18
C GLU A 22 10.70 -11.78 18.55
N ALA A 23 9.73 -12.54 18.05
CA ALA A 23 9.94 -13.81 17.38
C ALA A 23 10.90 -13.70 16.19
N LEU A 24 10.70 -12.69 15.33
CA LEU A 24 11.56 -12.43 14.17
C LEU A 24 12.94 -11.88 14.54
N THR A 25 13.10 -11.30 15.73
CA THR A 25 14.42 -10.93 16.27
C THR A 25 15.23 -12.17 16.62
N GLN A 26 14.57 -13.24 17.08
CA GLN A 26 15.21 -14.52 17.41
C GLN A 26 15.41 -15.43 16.19
N ALA A 27 14.62 -15.24 15.13
CA ALA A 27 14.66 -16.02 13.89
C ALA A 27 14.66 -15.08 12.66
N PRO A 28 15.76 -14.33 12.41
CA PRO A 28 15.78 -13.31 11.36
C PRO A 28 15.59 -13.86 9.94
N GLU A 29 15.90 -15.13 9.70
CA GLU A 29 15.64 -15.81 8.43
C GLU A 29 14.14 -15.93 8.13
N ALA A 30 13.30 -16.04 9.15
CA ALA A 30 11.84 -16.08 9.00
C ALA A 30 11.23 -14.71 8.61
N ALA A 31 11.99 -13.62 8.76
CA ALA A 31 11.57 -12.29 8.33
C ALA A 31 11.68 -12.05 6.81
N ARG A 32 12.12 -13.06 6.06
CA ARG A 32 12.18 -12.98 4.59
C ARG A 32 10.82 -13.34 3.99
N PHE A 33 10.27 -12.38 3.25
CA PHE A 33 8.99 -12.53 2.55
C PHE A 33 9.18 -12.42 1.05
N VAL A 34 8.39 -13.19 0.29
CA VAL A 34 8.29 -13.08 -1.16
C VAL A 34 6.82 -12.91 -1.52
N TRP A 35 6.45 -11.70 -1.89
CA TRP A 35 5.12 -11.36 -2.38
C TRP A 35 5.02 -11.68 -3.86
N ARG A 36 3.86 -12.19 -4.30
CA ARG A 36 3.64 -12.64 -5.68
C ARG A 36 2.32 -12.12 -6.21
N ALA A 37 2.30 -11.87 -7.50
CA ALA A 37 1.09 -11.68 -8.28
C ALA A 37 1.28 -12.38 -9.63
N GLU A 38 0.25 -13.01 -10.14
CA GLU A 38 0.21 -13.58 -11.48
C GLU A 38 -0.66 -12.71 -12.36
N SER A 39 -0.24 -12.46 -13.60
CA SER A 39 -0.94 -11.56 -14.51
C SER A 39 -1.16 -12.24 -15.85
N GLU A 40 -2.38 -12.14 -16.36
CA GLU A 40 -2.79 -12.66 -17.65
C GLU A 40 -3.26 -11.52 -18.57
N TRP A 41 -2.70 -11.47 -19.76
CA TRP A 41 -3.15 -10.53 -20.80
C TRP A 41 -4.53 -10.93 -21.34
N LYS A 42 -5.45 -9.98 -21.38
CA LYS A 42 -6.85 -10.19 -21.81
C LYS A 42 -7.19 -9.52 -23.16
N GLY A 43 -6.21 -8.88 -23.78
CA GLY A 43 -6.34 -8.20 -25.07
C GLY A 43 -6.14 -6.70 -24.99
N GLY A 44 -5.55 -6.10 -26.02
CA GLY A 44 -5.21 -4.67 -26.01
C GLY A 44 -4.23 -4.34 -24.89
N THR A 45 -4.59 -3.40 -24.03
CA THR A 45 -3.84 -3.00 -22.83
C THR A 45 -4.43 -3.60 -21.52
N HIS A 46 -5.49 -4.39 -21.64
CA HIS A 46 -6.19 -5.01 -20.51
C HIS A 46 -5.42 -6.23 -19.97
N THR A 47 -5.18 -6.22 -18.67
CA THR A 47 -4.55 -7.32 -17.93
C THR A 47 -5.35 -7.61 -16.68
N GLN A 48 -5.54 -8.89 -16.37
CA GLN A 48 -6.10 -9.35 -15.10
C GLN A 48 -5.00 -9.96 -14.25
N SER A 49 -4.90 -9.52 -13.01
CA SER A 49 -3.90 -9.98 -12.05
C SER A 49 -4.54 -10.64 -10.85
N ASN A 50 -3.99 -11.77 -10.40
CA ASN A 50 -4.45 -12.53 -9.26
C ASN A 50 -3.37 -12.59 -8.17
N ILE A 51 -3.79 -12.53 -6.92
CA ILE A 51 -2.95 -12.69 -5.74
C ILE A 51 -3.55 -13.82 -4.89
N GLU A 52 -2.83 -14.94 -4.77
CA GLU A 52 -3.29 -16.15 -4.07
C GLU A 52 -2.53 -16.39 -2.78
N GLY A 53 -1.20 -16.30 -2.83
CA GLY A 53 -0.34 -16.60 -1.70
C GLY A 53 1.01 -15.88 -1.76
N PHE A 54 1.79 -16.11 -0.72
CA PHE A 54 3.12 -15.51 -0.57
C PHE A 54 4.01 -16.44 0.27
N PHE A 55 5.32 -16.30 0.16
CA PHE A 55 6.25 -16.94 1.10
C PHE A 55 6.53 -16.00 2.26
N GLY A 56 6.51 -16.51 3.48
CA GLY A 56 6.83 -15.76 4.70
C GLY A 56 6.86 -16.65 5.92
N LEU A 57 7.54 -16.24 6.97
CA LEU A 57 7.73 -17.01 8.20
C LEU A 57 8.36 -18.40 7.96
N GLY A 58 9.14 -18.55 6.90
CA GLY A 58 9.83 -19.79 6.56
C GLY A 58 9.03 -20.80 5.74
N GLU A 59 7.78 -20.49 5.39
CA GLU A 59 6.88 -21.39 4.64
C GLU A 59 5.94 -20.63 3.68
N GLU A 60 5.22 -21.39 2.85
CA GLU A 60 4.17 -20.85 1.99
C GLU A 60 2.94 -20.48 2.80
N GLN A 61 2.44 -19.29 2.59
CA GLN A 61 1.26 -18.71 3.21
C GLN A 61 0.17 -18.47 2.18
N SER A 62 -1.08 -18.49 2.60
CA SER A 62 -2.24 -18.17 1.77
C SER A 62 -3.04 -17.03 2.37
N HIS A 63 -3.58 -16.18 1.52
CA HIS A 63 -4.61 -15.24 1.95
C HIS A 63 -5.91 -15.99 2.31
N VAL A 64 -6.78 -15.35 3.10
CA VAL A 64 -8.10 -15.90 3.45
C VAL A 64 -9.01 -16.07 2.22
N ARG A 65 -8.67 -15.41 1.12
CA ARG A 65 -9.32 -15.50 -0.19
C ARG A 65 -8.36 -15.04 -1.28
N GLU A 66 -8.62 -15.44 -2.50
CA GLU A 66 -7.99 -14.90 -3.69
C GLU A 66 -8.42 -13.44 -3.94
N PHE A 67 -7.51 -12.63 -4.46
CA PHE A 67 -7.80 -11.27 -4.90
C PHE A 67 -7.53 -11.17 -6.40
N SER A 68 -8.47 -10.60 -7.13
CA SER A 68 -8.35 -10.38 -8.58
C SER A 68 -8.55 -8.90 -8.91
N TYR A 69 -7.71 -8.38 -9.80
CA TYR A 69 -7.68 -6.99 -10.20
C TYR A 69 -7.53 -6.86 -11.71
N ASP A 70 -8.31 -5.97 -12.29
CA ASP A 70 -8.18 -5.58 -13.68
C ASP A 70 -7.36 -4.28 -13.77
N THR A 71 -6.42 -4.23 -14.71
CA THR A 71 -5.70 -3.01 -15.09
C THR A 71 -5.85 -2.79 -16.58
N ASP A 72 -6.06 -1.53 -16.97
CA ASP A 72 -6.21 -1.13 -18.36
C ASP A 72 -5.77 0.34 -18.50
N HIS A 73 -5.78 0.86 -19.71
CA HIS A 73 -5.57 2.29 -19.94
C HIS A 73 -6.89 2.99 -20.23
N PRO A 74 -7.03 4.30 -19.92
CA PRO A 74 -8.21 5.08 -20.25
C PRO A 74 -8.39 5.23 -21.77
N GLU A 75 -9.61 5.53 -22.19
CA GLU A 75 -9.99 5.66 -23.61
C GLU A 75 -9.12 6.67 -24.39
N ILE A 76 -8.60 7.71 -23.72
CA ILE A 76 -7.69 8.68 -24.33
C ILE A 76 -6.38 8.05 -24.86
N PHE A 77 -6.03 6.87 -24.37
CA PHE A 77 -4.90 6.07 -24.87
C PHE A 77 -5.32 4.94 -25.81
N ALA A 78 -6.48 5.11 -26.49
CA ALA A 78 -7.06 4.14 -27.41
C ALA A 78 -7.30 2.76 -26.76
N SER A 79 -7.73 2.74 -25.53
CA SER A 79 -8.03 1.57 -24.72
C SER A 79 -9.51 1.52 -24.32
N ALA A 80 -9.91 0.56 -23.49
CA ALA A 80 -11.30 0.30 -23.14
C ALA A 80 -11.68 0.66 -21.69
N ASP A 81 -10.72 1.17 -20.91
CA ASP A 81 -10.92 1.64 -19.53
C ASP A 81 -11.57 0.58 -18.60
N LYS A 82 -11.13 -0.67 -18.71
CA LYS A 82 -11.70 -1.81 -17.98
C LYS A 82 -11.18 -1.93 -16.55
N GLY A 83 -10.17 -1.16 -16.19
CA GLY A 83 -9.56 -1.12 -14.86
C GLY A 83 -8.70 0.11 -14.70
N SER A 84 -8.23 0.38 -13.47
CA SER A 84 -7.30 1.48 -13.23
C SER A 84 -6.00 1.28 -13.99
N THR A 85 -5.33 2.39 -14.31
CA THR A 85 -4.03 2.28 -14.98
C THR A 85 -3.01 1.58 -14.09
N PRO A 86 -2.06 0.80 -14.66
CA PRO A 86 -1.00 0.16 -13.87
C PRO A 86 -0.24 1.15 -12.98
N VAL A 87 -0.02 2.38 -13.45
CA VAL A 87 0.67 3.42 -12.67
C VAL A 87 -0.16 3.89 -11.47
N GLU A 88 -1.48 4.02 -11.60
CA GLU A 88 -2.37 4.32 -10.47
C GLU A 88 -2.39 3.17 -9.46
N PHE A 89 -2.30 1.93 -9.92
CA PHE A 89 -2.23 0.76 -9.04
C PHE A 89 -0.98 0.79 -8.12
N VAL A 90 0.16 1.27 -8.63
CA VAL A 90 1.36 1.50 -7.81
C VAL A 90 1.08 2.54 -6.72
N LEU A 91 0.37 3.62 -7.04
CA LEU A 91 0.00 4.65 -6.06
C LEU A 91 -1.00 4.13 -5.01
N VAL A 92 -1.96 3.28 -5.41
CA VAL A 92 -2.89 2.61 -4.48
C VAL A 92 -2.12 1.72 -3.49
N GLY A 93 -1.16 0.93 -3.96
CA GLY A 93 -0.32 0.10 -3.10
C GLY A 93 0.50 0.94 -2.12
N LEU A 94 1.11 2.02 -2.59
CA LEU A 94 1.87 2.95 -1.75
C LEU A 94 0.97 3.61 -0.69
N ALA A 95 -0.21 4.10 -1.07
CA ALA A 95 -1.18 4.70 -0.15
C ALA A 95 -1.58 3.72 0.96
N GLY A 96 -1.90 2.49 0.60
CA GLY A 96 -2.28 1.44 1.55
C GLY A 96 -1.18 1.15 2.56
N CYS A 97 0.06 0.97 2.09
CA CYS A 97 1.21 0.69 2.93
C CYS A 97 1.48 1.82 3.94
N LEU A 98 1.53 3.07 3.47
CA LEU A 98 1.81 4.23 4.32
C LEU A 98 0.69 4.48 5.34
N THR A 99 -0.58 4.36 4.94
CA THR A 99 -1.73 4.55 5.85
C THR A 99 -1.77 3.46 6.93
N ALA A 100 -1.48 2.20 6.57
CA ALA A 100 -1.38 1.12 7.55
C ALA A 100 -0.22 1.37 8.53
N GLY A 101 0.91 1.91 8.06
CA GLY A 101 2.03 2.31 8.90
C GLY A 101 1.64 3.39 9.92
N ILE A 102 0.91 4.41 9.49
CA ILE A 102 0.39 5.47 10.40
C ILE A 102 -0.50 4.84 11.48
N ALA A 103 -1.44 3.96 11.12
CA ALA A 103 -2.32 3.31 12.08
C ALA A 103 -1.55 2.46 13.11
N ALA A 104 -0.54 1.71 12.66
CA ALA A 104 0.30 0.89 13.54
C ALA A 104 1.11 1.75 14.51
N VAL A 105 1.72 2.84 14.04
CA VAL A 105 2.50 3.77 14.89
C VAL A 105 1.59 4.48 15.89
N ALA A 106 0.45 5.02 15.45
CA ALA A 106 -0.49 5.70 16.32
C ALA A 106 -1.02 4.77 17.43
N GLN A 107 -1.39 3.53 17.06
CA GLN A 107 -1.80 2.52 18.03
C GLN A 107 -0.71 2.24 19.07
N ASN A 108 0.54 2.05 18.64
CA ASN A 108 1.66 1.77 19.54
C ASN A 108 1.99 2.95 20.46
N ARG A 109 1.70 4.19 20.03
CA ARG A 109 1.85 5.41 20.83
C ARG A 109 0.62 5.74 21.68
N ASN A 110 -0.41 4.91 21.66
CA ASN A 110 -1.71 5.16 22.32
C ASN A 110 -2.39 6.45 21.85
N ILE A 111 -2.25 6.79 20.57
CA ILE A 111 -2.92 7.92 19.92
C ILE A 111 -4.16 7.38 19.20
N GLN A 112 -5.34 7.87 19.57
CA GLN A 112 -6.58 7.53 18.87
C GLN A 112 -6.66 8.32 17.56
N LEU A 113 -6.79 7.60 16.46
CA LEU A 113 -7.09 8.18 15.14
C LEU A 113 -8.60 8.22 14.94
N ASN A 114 -9.11 9.36 14.50
CA ASN A 114 -10.50 9.57 14.13
C ASN A 114 -10.66 9.45 12.61
N SER A 115 -9.71 9.99 11.83
CA SER A 115 -9.63 9.79 10.40
C SER A 115 -8.20 9.95 9.86
N VAL A 116 -7.89 9.22 8.79
CA VAL A 116 -6.67 9.38 8.01
C VAL A 116 -7.06 9.39 6.54
N ARG A 117 -6.69 10.43 5.83
CA ARG A 117 -6.89 10.56 4.40
C ARG A 117 -5.56 10.87 3.71
N ALA A 118 -5.21 10.10 2.69
CA ALA A 118 -4.07 10.33 1.84
C ALA A 118 -4.50 10.84 0.47
N THR A 119 -3.80 11.83 -0.07
CA THR A 119 -3.84 12.21 -1.48
C THR A 119 -2.45 12.02 -2.04
N ILE A 120 -2.35 11.25 -3.13
CA ILE A 120 -1.07 10.94 -3.78
C ILE A 120 -1.11 11.45 -5.22
N GLU A 121 -0.09 12.19 -5.60
CA GLU A 121 0.10 12.73 -6.94
C GLU A 121 1.49 12.36 -7.43
N ALA A 122 1.59 11.91 -8.68
CA ALA A 122 2.84 11.49 -9.28
C ALA A 122 2.88 11.91 -10.76
N PRO A 123 3.50 13.06 -11.10
CA PRO A 123 3.66 13.48 -12.48
C PRO A 123 4.59 12.52 -13.24
N MET A 124 4.28 12.33 -14.52
CA MET A 124 5.04 11.51 -15.43
C MET A 124 4.94 12.10 -16.85
N ASP A 125 6.06 12.23 -17.53
CA ASP A 125 6.09 12.53 -18.95
C ASP A 125 5.99 11.24 -19.76
N ILE A 126 4.93 11.11 -20.54
CA ILE A 126 4.67 9.90 -21.33
C ILE A 126 5.51 9.80 -22.61
N GLN A 127 6.25 10.85 -22.99
CA GLN A 127 7.10 10.83 -24.19
C GLN A 127 8.15 9.72 -24.14
N GLY A 128 8.69 9.42 -22.93
CA GLY A 128 9.62 8.32 -22.74
C GLY A 128 8.97 6.97 -23.03
N ILE A 129 7.81 6.69 -22.42
CA ILE A 129 7.08 5.41 -22.59
C ILE A 129 6.64 5.21 -24.05
N LEU A 130 6.23 6.31 -24.73
CA LEU A 130 5.81 6.26 -26.12
C LEU A 130 7.02 6.21 -27.11
N GLY A 131 8.25 6.29 -26.61
CA GLY A 131 9.45 6.31 -27.45
C GLY A 131 9.58 7.55 -28.33
N ILE A 132 8.99 8.67 -27.94
CA ILE A 132 9.05 9.95 -28.67
C ILE A 132 10.40 10.64 -28.38
N ASP A 133 10.83 10.62 -27.12
CA ASP A 133 12.09 11.18 -26.67
C ASP A 133 12.82 10.16 -25.78
N GLY A 134 14.00 9.71 -26.21
CA GLY A 134 14.81 8.71 -25.50
C GLY A 134 15.53 9.27 -24.26
N ASP A 135 15.62 10.57 -24.09
CA ASP A 135 16.20 11.21 -22.92
C ASP A 135 15.16 11.42 -21.81
N VAL A 136 13.87 11.25 -22.12
CA VAL A 136 12.79 11.31 -21.14
C VAL A 136 12.67 9.97 -20.39
N ARG A 137 12.68 10.06 -19.07
CA ARG A 137 12.57 8.89 -18.19
C ARG A 137 11.22 8.18 -18.32
N ASN A 138 11.26 6.85 -18.36
CA ASN A 138 10.06 6.00 -18.23
C ASN A 138 9.69 5.84 -16.75
N GLY A 139 8.70 6.57 -16.29
CA GLY A 139 8.17 6.48 -14.92
C GLY A 139 7.92 7.83 -14.26
N PHE A 140 7.55 7.80 -12.99
CA PHE A 140 7.26 9.01 -12.23
C PHE A 140 8.50 9.89 -12.04
N ASP A 141 8.35 11.19 -12.19
CA ASP A 141 9.39 12.18 -11.86
C ASP A 141 9.54 12.31 -10.34
N SER A 142 8.41 12.31 -9.65
CA SER A 142 8.31 12.38 -8.20
C SER A 142 7.00 11.77 -7.73
N ILE A 143 6.90 11.49 -6.43
CA ILE A 143 5.65 11.11 -5.78
C ILE A 143 5.45 12.06 -4.59
N THR A 144 4.35 12.79 -4.60
CA THR A 144 3.94 13.65 -3.50
C THR A 144 2.80 13.00 -2.75
N VAL A 145 2.96 12.87 -1.43
CA VAL A 145 1.93 12.33 -0.55
C VAL A 145 1.53 13.41 0.44
N LYS A 146 0.23 13.73 0.49
CA LYS A 146 -0.36 14.66 1.46
C LYS A 146 -1.32 13.89 2.36
N TYR A 147 -1.15 14.05 3.67
CA TYR A 147 -2.05 13.48 4.66
C TYR A 147 -2.90 14.56 5.30
N SER A 148 -4.17 14.20 5.54
CA SER A 148 -5.05 14.89 6.49
C SER A 148 -5.37 13.88 7.58
N ILE A 149 -4.92 14.16 8.81
CA ILE A 149 -5.07 13.27 9.96
C ILE A 149 -5.90 14.02 11.01
N ASP A 150 -6.92 13.36 11.52
CA ASP A 150 -7.68 13.76 12.69
C ASP A 150 -7.42 12.72 13.78
N ALA A 151 -6.91 13.16 14.93
CA ALA A 151 -6.50 12.30 16.02
C ALA A 151 -6.66 13.03 17.38
N ASP A 152 -6.80 12.27 18.44
CA ASP A 152 -6.83 12.77 19.81
C ASP A 152 -5.40 12.99 20.33
N ALA A 153 -4.68 13.91 19.65
CA ALA A 153 -3.30 14.27 19.94
C ALA A 153 -3.00 15.69 19.47
N SER A 154 -1.96 16.30 20.02
CA SER A 154 -1.45 17.58 19.55
C SER A 154 -0.68 17.43 18.23
N GLU A 155 -0.46 18.53 17.50
CA GLU A 155 0.35 18.55 16.28
C GLU A 155 1.80 18.08 16.52
N GLU A 156 2.32 18.27 17.75
CA GLU A 156 3.68 17.85 18.11
C GLU A 156 3.80 16.34 18.37
N GLU A 157 2.67 15.66 18.63
CA GLU A 157 2.62 14.22 18.90
C GLU A 157 2.38 13.39 17.64
N ILE A 158 1.90 14.01 16.58
CA ILE A 158 1.65 13.38 15.29
C ILE A 158 2.90 13.49 14.39
#